data_74114b0db2de419fb71b43a3ef929723
#
_entry.id   74114b0db2de419fb71b43a3ef929723
#
_cell.length_a   1.000
_cell.length_b   1.000
_cell.length_c   1.000
_cell.angle_alpha   90.00
_cell.angle_beta   90.00
_cell.angle_gamma   90.00
#
_symmetry.space_group_name_H-M   'P 1'
#
loop_
_entity.id
_entity.type
_entity.pdbx_description
1 polymer ?
#
loop_
_entity_poly.entity_id
_entity_poly.type
_entity_poly.pdbx_seq_one_letter_code
_entity_poly.pdbx_strand_id
1 'polypeptide(L)'
;MNIINCVIEDIEEIFRLYAVATKYQKERYNKHWPAFDYKMVEDEIAENRQWKLMIDGEIACVWATTFTDPLIWEERNIDPSVYIHRIATNENYRGKNFVVNIVEWAKNYAVVNDKKFVRLDTTGLNEKLIAHYTKCGFTFLELRRLKNTDGLPAHYHNVDISLFELGV
;
A
#
# COMPACT_ATOMS: atom_id res chain seq x y z
N MET A 1 -18.22 -7.59 -6.52
CA MET A 1 -16.89 -7.13 -6.09
C MET A 1 -15.85 -7.91 -6.86
N ASN A 2 -14.90 -7.21 -7.51
CA ASN A 2 -13.86 -7.82 -8.35
C ASN A 2 -12.54 -7.05 -8.20
N ILE A 3 -11.40 -7.75 -8.14
CA ILE A 3 -10.06 -7.17 -8.08
C ILE A 3 -9.37 -7.47 -9.41
N ILE A 4 -8.95 -6.41 -10.09
CA ILE A 4 -8.30 -6.46 -11.41
C ILE A 4 -7.18 -5.42 -11.50
N ASN A 5 -6.31 -5.56 -12.50
CA ASN A 5 -5.33 -4.52 -12.81
C ASN A 5 -6.00 -3.22 -13.26
N CYS A 6 -5.38 -2.10 -12.90
CA CYS A 6 -5.71 -0.81 -13.50
C CYS A 6 -5.25 -0.78 -14.96
N VAL A 7 -5.95 0.02 -15.75
CA VAL A 7 -5.58 0.38 -17.13
C VAL A 7 -5.28 1.88 -17.19
N ILE A 8 -4.67 2.34 -18.27
CA ILE A 8 -4.23 3.75 -18.37
C ILE A 8 -5.39 4.74 -18.21
N GLU A 9 -6.58 4.36 -18.63
CA GLU A 9 -7.81 5.16 -18.51
C GLU A 9 -8.23 5.38 -17.04
N ASP A 10 -7.72 4.56 -16.10
CA ASP A 10 -8.01 4.71 -14.67
C ASP A 10 -7.10 5.77 -13.98
N ILE A 11 -6.06 6.27 -14.65
CA ILE A 11 -5.00 7.05 -14.00
C ILE A 11 -5.51 8.31 -13.31
N GLU A 12 -6.47 9.03 -13.91
CA GLU A 12 -7.07 10.21 -13.31
C GLU A 12 -7.84 9.87 -12.03
N GLU A 13 -8.55 8.74 -12.02
CA GLU A 13 -9.26 8.28 -10.84
C GLU A 13 -8.29 7.81 -9.74
N ILE A 14 -7.18 7.17 -10.09
CA ILE A 14 -6.12 6.82 -9.15
C ILE A 14 -5.60 8.08 -8.43
N PHE A 15 -5.27 9.13 -9.20
CA PHE A 15 -4.80 10.40 -8.64
C PHE A 15 -5.86 11.11 -7.81
N ARG A 16 -7.13 11.05 -8.23
CA ARG A 16 -8.25 11.55 -7.43
C ARG A 16 -8.29 10.85 -6.07
N LEU A 17 -8.20 9.53 -6.04
CA LEU A 17 -8.21 8.74 -4.81
C LEU A 17 -6.98 8.99 -3.93
N TYR A 18 -5.80 9.19 -4.52
CA TYR A 18 -4.61 9.62 -3.77
C TYR A 18 -4.81 10.99 -3.13
N ALA A 19 -5.41 11.94 -3.84
CA ALA A 19 -5.73 13.26 -3.28
C ALA A 19 -6.73 13.17 -2.11
N VAL A 20 -7.76 12.33 -2.24
CA VAL A 20 -8.75 12.05 -1.18
C VAL A 20 -8.06 11.43 0.06
N ALA A 21 -7.18 10.46 -0.14
CA ALA A 21 -6.42 9.84 0.95
C ALA A 21 -5.47 10.85 1.62
N THR A 22 -4.75 11.65 0.83
CA THR A 22 -3.83 12.69 1.33
C THR A 22 -4.57 13.74 2.14
N LYS A 23 -5.73 14.20 1.67
CA LYS A 23 -6.58 15.15 2.41
C LYS A 23 -7.00 14.56 3.76
N TYR A 24 -7.47 13.31 3.77
CA TYR A 24 -7.85 12.61 5.00
C TYR A 24 -6.68 12.50 5.99
N GLN A 25 -5.47 12.22 5.48
CA GLN A 25 -4.24 12.14 6.30
C GLN A 25 -3.89 13.51 6.90
N LYS A 26 -3.94 14.60 6.10
CA LYS A 26 -3.67 15.98 6.56
C LYS A 26 -4.59 16.41 7.70
N GLU A 27 -5.85 15.98 7.69
CA GLU A 27 -6.82 16.33 8.72
C GLU A 27 -6.61 15.59 10.05
N ARG A 28 -5.88 14.46 10.05
CA ARG A 28 -5.81 13.52 11.19
C ARG A 28 -4.42 13.19 11.68
N TYR A 29 -3.38 13.42 10.85
CA TYR A 29 -2.02 13.01 11.14
C TYR A 29 -1.03 14.13 10.82
N ASN A 30 0.11 14.12 11.51
CA ASN A 30 1.20 15.07 11.25
C ASN A 30 1.96 14.77 9.94
N LYS A 31 1.84 13.57 9.43
CA LYS A 31 2.45 13.13 8.18
C LYS A 31 1.36 12.69 7.21
N HIS A 32 1.58 13.02 5.96
CA HIS A 32 0.68 12.69 4.86
C HIS A 32 1.49 12.40 3.60
N TRP A 33 0.87 11.76 2.63
CA TRP A 33 1.48 11.51 1.34
C TRP A 33 1.86 12.83 0.63
N PRO A 34 3.01 12.86 -0.08
CA PRO A 34 3.33 13.92 -1.03
C PRO A 34 2.49 13.76 -2.30
N ALA A 35 2.64 14.70 -3.22
CA ALA A 35 2.22 14.46 -4.60
C ALA A 35 3.08 13.33 -5.19
N PHE A 36 2.43 12.36 -5.82
CA PHE A 36 3.13 11.28 -6.53
C PHE A 36 3.41 11.67 -7.98
N ASP A 37 4.49 11.12 -8.53
CA ASP A 37 4.87 11.32 -9.91
C ASP A 37 3.88 10.57 -10.84
N TYR A 38 3.38 11.27 -11.84
CA TYR A 38 2.48 10.73 -12.85
C TYR A 38 3.14 9.58 -13.63
N LYS A 39 4.38 9.81 -14.06
CA LYS A 39 5.16 8.80 -14.81
C LYS A 39 5.37 7.52 -14.02
N MET A 40 5.60 7.62 -12.72
CA MET A 40 5.72 6.45 -11.86
C MET A 40 4.44 5.59 -11.87
N VAL A 41 3.27 6.24 -11.81
CA VAL A 41 1.98 5.52 -11.83
C VAL A 41 1.69 4.93 -13.20
N GLU A 42 2.03 5.65 -14.30
CA GLU A 42 1.95 5.09 -15.66
C GLU A 42 2.79 3.81 -15.81
N ASP A 43 4.03 3.84 -15.33
CA ASP A 43 4.94 2.68 -15.39
C ASP A 43 4.39 1.50 -14.57
N GLU A 44 3.85 1.77 -13.38
CA GLU A 44 3.21 0.76 -12.55
C GLU A 44 1.96 0.14 -13.21
N ILE A 45 1.18 0.92 -13.95
CA ILE A 45 0.06 0.40 -14.75
C ILE A 45 0.58 -0.48 -15.88
N ALA A 46 1.57 0.00 -16.65
CA ALA A 46 2.16 -0.74 -17.77
C ALA A 46 2.79 -2.06 -17.33
N GLU A 47 3.33 -2.12 -16.10
CA GLU A 47 3.92 -3.31 -15.48
C GLU A 47 2.90 -4.19 -14.74
N ASN A 48 1.60 -3.90 -14.81
CA ASN A 48 0.53 -4.60 -14.09
C ASN A 48 0.72 -4.64 -12.56
N ARG A 49 1.27 -3.58 -11.99
CA ARG A 49 1.51 -3.42 -10.56
C ARG A 49 0.49 -2.51 -9.85
N GLN A 50 -0.38 -1.81 -10.61
CA GLN A 50 -1.52 -1.05 -10.06
C GLN A 50 -2.79 -1.90 -10.12
N TRP A 51 -3.50 -1.92 -8.99
CA TRP A 51 -4.69 -2.74 -8.78
C TRP A 51 -5.88 -1.90 -8.36
N LYS A 52 -7.07 -2.36 -8.73
CA LYS A 52 -8.34 -1.77 -8.32
C LYS A 52 -9.32 -2.82 -7.85
N LEU A 53 -10.08 -2.46 -6.83
CA LEU A 53 -11.26 -3.20 -6.37
C LEU A 53 -12.49 -2.49 -6.92
N MET A 54 -13.30 -3.22 -7.68
CA MET A 54 -14.51 -2.73 -8.34
C MET A 54 -15.75 -3.18 -7.59
N ILE A 55 -16.70 -2.28 -7.39
CA ILE A 55 -18.04 -2.55 -6.86
C ILE A 55 -19.05 -1.84 -7.76
N ASP A 56 -19.99 -2.57 -8.33
CA ASP A 56 -21.09 -2.05 -9.15
C ASP A 56 -20.62 -1.09 -10.28
N GLY A 57 -19.48 -1.39 -10.87
CA GLY A 57 -18.88 -0.60 -11.96
C GLY A 57 -18.02 0.59 -11.53
N GLU A 58 -17.91 0.87 -10.22
CA GLU A 58 -17.10 1.94 -9.68
C GLU A 58 -15.80 1.43 -9.05
N ILE A 59 -14.74 2.23 -9.08
CA ILE A 59 -13.50 1.97 -8.36
C ILE A 59 -13.70 2.32 -6.88
N ALA A 60 -13.75 1.30 -6.04
CA ALA A 60 -13.93 1.46 -4.60
C ALA A 60 -12.62 1.60 -3.84
N CYS A 61 -11.52 1.01 -4.33
CA CYS A 61 -10.20 1.09 -3.72
C CYS A 61 -9.11 0.81 -4.76
N VAL A 62 -7.95 1.44 -4.61
CA VAL A 62 -6.75 1.17 -5.41
C VAL A 62 -5.55 0.92 -4.52
N TRP A 63 -4.57 0.17 -5.02
CA TRP A 63 -3.26 -0.03 -4.40
C TRP A 63 -2.22 -0.43 -5.43
N ALA A 64 -0.94 -0.30 -5.06
CA ALA A 64 0.16 -0.78 -5.88
C ALA A 64 0.85 -1.98 -5.22
N THR A 65 1.52 -2.81 -6.03
CA THR A 65 2.38 -3.90 -5.56
C THR A 65 3.76 -3.84 -6.20
N THR A 66 4.75 -4.37 -5.48
CA THR A 66 6.07 -4.69 -6.02
C THR A 66 6.61 -5.96 -5.38
N PHE A 67 7.63 -6.58 -6.00
CA PHE A 67 8.32 -7.75 -5.44
C PHE A 67 9.65 -7.38 -4.78
N THR A 68 10.01 -6.09 -4.77
CA THR A 68 11.25 -5.60 -4.17
C THR A 68 11.04 -4.22 -3.59
N ASP A 69 11.59 -3.98 -2.40
CA ASP A 69 11.52 -2.69 -1.71
C ASP A 69 12.72 -2.53 -0.76
N PRO A 70 13.94 -2.44 -1.33
CA PRO A 70 15.18 -2.47 -0.54
C PRO A 70 15.39 -1.24 0.33
N LEU A 71 14.82 -0.08 -0.03
CA LEU A 71 14.99 1.16 0.74
C LEU A 71 14.20 1.15 2.04
N ILE A 72 13.06 0.47 2.07
CA ILE A 72 12.20 0.34 3.26
C ILE A 72 12.58 -0.92 4.06
N TRP A 73 12.76 -2.05 3.37
CA TRP A 73 12.90 -3.35 4.01
C TRP A 73 14.35 -3.79 4.23
N GLU A 74 15.32 -3.03 3.67
CA GLU A 74 16.75 -3.23 3.86
C GLU A 74 17.16 -4.71 3.76
N GLU A 75 17.76 -5.29 4.81
CA GLU A 75 18.18 -6.69 4.85
C GLU A 75 17.04 -7.70 4.68
N ARG A 76 15.81 -7.33 5.07
CA ARG A 76 14.63 -8.20 4.92
C ARG A 76 14.15 -8.31 3.48
N ASN A 77 14.61 -7.41 2.58
CA ASN A 77 14.22 -7.45 1.16
C ASN A 77 14.74 -8.69 0.42
N ILE A 78 15.64 -9.47 1.03
CA ILE A 78 16.09 -10.76 0.48
C ILE A 78 14.99 -11.82 0.47
N ASP A 79 14.01 -11.72 1.37
CA ASP A 79 12.91 -12.68 1.45
C ASP A 79 11.92 -12.47 0.30
N PRO A 80 11.46 -13.55 -0.38
CA PRO A 80 10.54 -13.45 -1.50
C PRO A 80 9.17 -12.94 -1.03
N SER A 81 8.87 -11.69 -1.33
CA SER A 81 7.71 -10.97 -0.79
C SER A 81 6.90 -10.24 -1.86
N VAL A 82 5.62 -10.03 -1.56
CA VAL A 82 4.75 -9.03 -2.21
C VAL A 82 4.66 -7.84 -1.26
N TYR A 83 5.07 -6.68 -1.71
CA TYR A 83 4.93 -5.43 -0.96
C TYR A 83 3.71 -4.67 -1.46
N ILE A 84 2.83 -4.25 -0.54
CA ILE A 84 1.61 -3.48 -0.85
C ILE A 84 1.86 -2.03 -0.49
N HIS A 85 1.61 -1.14 -1.44
CA HIS A 85 1.78 0.30 -1.30
C HIS A 85 0.51 1.06 -1.62
N ARG A 86 0.35 2.22 -1.00
CA ARG A 86 -0.62 3.26 -1.35
C ARG A 86 -2.06 2.78 -1.46
N ILE A 87 -2.55 2.04 -0.45
CA ILE A 87 -3.97 1.69 -0.38
C ILE A 87 -4.79 2.98 -0.24
N ALA A 88 -5.60 3.31 -1.24
CA ALA A 88 -6.46 4.47 -1.27
C ALA A 88 -7.92 4.07 -1.53
N THR A 89 -8.77 4.34 -0.55
CA THR A 89 -10.20 3.99 -0.59
C THR A 89 -11.02 5.20 -1.02
N ASN A 90 -11.92 5.00 -1.96
CA ASN A 90 -12.92 5.97 -2.37
C ASN A 90 -13.79 6.36 -1.16
N GLU A 91 -14.02 7.65 -0.98
CA GLU A 91 -14.75 8.22 0.16
C GLU A 91 -16.15 7.65 0.34
N ASN A 92 -16.82 7.27 -0.75
CA ASN A 92 -18.16 6.65 -0.74
C ASN A 92 -18.18 5.25 -0.12
N TYR A 93 -17.01 4.60 -0.04
CA TYR A 93 -16.85 3.23 0.46
C TYR A 93 -16.07 3.17 1.78
N ARG A 94 -15.84 4.29 2.45
CA ARG A 94 -15.14 4.29 3.74
C ARG A 94 -15.84 3.42 4.78
N GLY A 95 -15.04 2.77 5.62
CA GLY A 95 -15.53 1.87 6.66
C GLY A 95 -15.86 0.46 6.18
N LYS A 96 -15.78 0.16 4.89
CA LYS A 96 -16.01 -1.19 4.34
C LYS A 96 -14.86 -2.17 4.61
N ASN A 97 -13.74 -1.69 5.17
CA ASN A 97 -12.59 -2.52 5.54
C ASN A 97 -12.01 -3.38 4.40
N PHE A 98 -11.78 -2.77 3.24
CA PHE A 98 -11.25 -3.47 2.06
C PHE A 98 -9.87 -4.09 2.27
N VAL A 99 -9.15 -3.71 3.32
CA VAL A 99 -7.87 -4.34 3.65
C VAL A 99 -8.03 -5.86 3.80
N VAL A 100 -9.13 -6.35 4.35
CA VAL A 100 -9.40 -7.80 4.45
C VAL A 100 -9.44 -8.45 3.07
N ASN A 101 -10.13 -7.82 2.12
CA ASN A 101 -10.24 -8.33 0.74
C ASN A 101 -8.89 -8.26 0.00
N ILE A 102 -8.13 -7.18 0.22
CA ILE A 102 -6.79 -7.00 -0.34
C ILE A 102 -5.83 -8.07 0.21
N VAL A 103 -5.90 -8.36 1.51
CA VAL A 103 -5.08 -9.40 2.15
C VAL A 103 -5.37 -10.79 1.57
N GLU A 104 -6.64 -11.15 1.46
CA GLU A 104 -7.05 -12.44 0.86
C GLU A 104 -6.53 -12.59 -0.57
N TRP A 105 -6.74 -11.56 -1.38
CA TRP A 105 -6.23 -11.49 -2.74
C TRP A 105 -4.69 -11.55 -2.77
N ALA A 106 -4.01 -10.79 -1.92
CA ALA A 106 -2.55 -10.70 -1.89
C ALA A 106 -1.89 -12.04 -1.49
N LYS A 107 -2.51 -12.82 -0.61
CA LYS A 107 -2.05 -14.19 -0.29
C LYS A 107 -2.06 -15.07 -1.53
N ASN A 108 -3.18 -15.08 -2.26
CA ASN A 108 -3.27 -15.85 -3.50
C ASN A 108 -2.29 -15.34 -4.56
N TYR A 109 -2.14 -14.02 -4.69
CA TYR A 109 -1.19 -13.40 -5.59
C TYR A 109 0.27 -13.76 -5.22
N ALA A 110 0.60 -13.80 -3.94
CA ALA A 110 1.90 -14.23 -3.45
C ALA A 110 2.19 -15.70 -3.80
N VAL A 111 1.25 -16.62 -3.54
CA VAL A 111 1.40 -18.05 -3.89
C VAL A 111 1.64 -18.24 -5.38
N VAL A 112 0.84 -17.58 -6.24
CA VAL A 112 0.96 -17.70 -7.72
C VAL A 112 2.32 -17.16 -8.22
N ASN A 113 2.95 -16.25 -7.49
CA ASN A 113 4.24 -15.64 -7.84
C ASN A 113 5.42 -16.19 -7.02
N ASP A 114 5.28 -17.36 -6.38
CA ASP A 114 6.32 -18.01 -5.58
C ASP A 114 6.88 -17.09 -4.47
N LYS A 115 6.02 -16.26 -3.85
CA LYS A 115 6.36 -15.42 -2.72
C LYS A 115 5.90 -16.07 -1.41
N LYS A 116 6.66 -15.81 -0.35
CA LYS A 116 6.42 -16.39 0.99
C LYS A 116 5.74 -15.41 1.95
N PHE A 117 5.80 -14.13 1.62
CA PHE A 117 5.30 -13.08 2.50
C PHE A 117 4.50 -12.04 1.72
N VAL A 118 3.48 -11.50 2.39
CA VAL A 118 2.84 -10.23 2.05
C VAL A 118 3.28 -9.20 3.07
N ARG A 119 3.76 -8.04 2.61
CA ARG A 119 4.36 -7.00 3.44
C ARG A 119 3.77 -5.63 3.15
N LEU A 120 3.67 -4.80 4.16
CA LEU A 120 3.36 -3.38 4.03
C LEU A 120 4.02 -2.58 5.15
N ASP A 121 4.13 -1.28 4.94
CA ASP A 121 4.65 -0.34 5.92
C ASP A 121 3.72 0.86 6.11
N THR A 122 3.87 1.52 7.25
CA THR A 122 3.19 2.79 7.55
C THR A 122 4.15 3.74 8.25
N THR A 123 3.97 5.04 8.04
CA THR A 123 4.78 6.06 8.72
C THR A 123 4.34 6.24 10.17
N GLY A 124 5.32 6.25 11.09
CA GLY A 124 5.14 6.50 12.50
C GLY A 124 4.56 5.33 13.28
N LEU A 125 4.46 5.53 14.58
CA LEU A 125 3.79 4.62 15.51
C LEU A 125 2.32 5.03 15.61
N ASN A 126 1.44 4.27 14.99
CA ASN A 126 0.00 4.48 15.06
C ASN A 126 -0.69 3.22 15.58
N GLU A 127 -1.01 3.21 16.88
CA GLU A 127 -1.61 2.05 17.56
C GLU A 127 -2.92 1.60 16.91
N LYS A 128 -3.73 2.52 16.36
CA LYS A 128 -4.97 2.18 15.67
C LYS A 128 -4.71 1.46 14.36
N LEU A 129 -3.69 1.87 13.59
CA LEU A 129 -3.28 1.18 12.37
C LEU A 129 -2.64 -0.17 12.70
N ILE A 130 -1.81 -0.26 13.74
CA ILE A 130 -1.23 -1.52 14.19
C ILE A 130 -2.35 -2.50 14.56
N ALA A 131 -3.30 -2.10 15.39
CA ALA A 131 -4.43 -2.93 15.75
C ALA A 131 -5.29 -3.33 14.53
N HIS A 132 -5.46 -2.41 13.58
CA HIS A 132 -6.21 -2.67 12.36
C HIS A 132 -5.54 -3.75 11.48
N TYR A 133 -4.25 -3.57 11.16
CA TYR A 133 -3.52 -4.53 10.33
C TYR A 133 -3.33 -5.88 11.03
N THR A 134 -3.12 -5.89 12.35
CA THR A 134 -3.06 -7.13 13.13
C THR A 134 -4.38 -7.90 13.05
N LYS A 135 -5.53 -7.24 13.15
CA LYS A 135 -6.86 -7.86 12.94
C LYS A 135 -7.05 -8.39 11.52
N CYS A 136 -6.36 -7.82 10.52
CA CYS A 136 -6.36 -8.30 9.14
C CYS A 136 -5.38 -9.45 8.89
N GLY A 137 -4.67 -9.92 9.93
CA GLY A 137 -3.79 -11.09 9.87
C GLY A 137 -2.30 -10.77 9.76
N PHE A 138 -1.90 -9.50 9.72
CA PHE A 138 -0.49 -9.12 9.75
C PHE A 138 0.11 -9.24 11.15
N THR A 139 1.38 -9.58 11.19
CA THR A 139 2.23 -9.42 12.36
C THR A 139 2.91 -8.06 12.30
N PHE A 140 2.77 -7.23 13.34
CA PHE A 140 3.61 -6.06 13.52
C PHE A 140 5.02 -6.52 13.89
N LEU A 141 6.01 -6.22 13.04
CA LEU A 141 7.39 -6.66 13.26
C LEU A 141 8.14 -5.71 14.18
N GLU A 142 8.20 -4.45 13.78
CA GLU A 142 9.00 -3.43 14.47
C GLU A 142 8.64 -2.01 14.05
N LEU A 143 9.07 -1.06 14.86
CA LEU A 143 9.19 0.35 14.50
C LEU A 143 10.66 0.60 14.12
N ARG A 144 10.91 1.03 12.89
CA ARG A 144 12.26 1.18 12.34
C ARG A 144 12.54 2.61 11.91
N ARG A 145 13.73 3.12 12.24
CA ARG A 145 14.30 4.32 11.62
C ARG A 145 15.12 3.88 10.40
N LEU A 146 14.76 4.41 9.22
CA LEU A 146 15.50 4.12 7.99
C LEU A 146 16.91 4.70 8.05
N LYS A 147 17.91 3.94 7.63
CA LYS A 147 19.32 4.35 7.58
C LYS A 147 19.58 5.39 6.50
N ASN A 148 18.90 5.23 5.36
CA ASN A 148 18.96 6.17 4.24
C ASN A 148 17.55 6.37 3.67
N THR A 149 17.20 7.62 3.41
CA THR A 149 15.92 8.03 2.81
C THR A 149 16.08 8.67 1.44
N ASP A 150 17.29 8.65 0.88
CA ASP A 150 17.55 9.15 -0.48
C ASP A 150 16.77 8.31 -1.49
N GLY A 151 16.04 8.95 -2.37
CA GLY A 151 15.18 8.28 -3.36
C GLY A 151 13.80 7.88 -2.85
N LEU A 152 13.53 8.02 -1.54
CA LEU A 152 12.20 7.79 -0.98
C LEU A 152 11.33 9.07 -1.02
N PRO A 153 10.01 8.92 -1.14
CA PRO A 153 9.06 10.04 -0.99
C PRO A 153 9.23 10.78 0.35
N ALA A 154 8.98 12.09 0.34
CA ALA A 154 9.26 12.98 1.47
C ALA A 154 8.60 12.58 2.81
N HIS A 155 7.50 11.83 2.79
CA HIS A 155 6.84 11.38 4.02
C HIS A 155 7.62 10.30 4.80
N TYR A 156 8.64 9.69 4.19
CA TYR A 156 9.57 8.79 4.86
C TYR A 156 10.75 9.51 5.52
N HIS A 157 10.98 10.79 5.21
CA HIS A 157 12.12 11.51 5.74
C HIS A 157 11.91 11.88 7.21
N ASN A 158 12.92 11.57 8.06
CA ASN A 158 12.94 11.88 9.49
C ASN A 158 11.76 11.30 10.29
N VAL A 159 11.25 10.16 9.89
CA VAL A 159 10.21 9.44 10.62
C VAL A 159 10.63 7.99 10.87
N ASP A 160 10.05 7.39 11.90
CA ASP A 160 10.07 5.96 12.05
C ASP A 160 8.97 5.34 11.19
N ILE A 161 9.15 4.11 10.76
CA ILE A 161 8.17 3.34 10.01
C ILE A 161 7.78 2.08 10.77
N SER A 162 6.52 1.75 10.72
CA SER A 162 5.97 0.49 11.25
C SER A 162 5.95 -0.54 10.13
N LEU A 163 6.60 -1.69 10.34
CA LEU A 163 6.68 -2.79 9.39
C LEU A 163 5.70 -3.90 9.74
N PHE A 164 4.99 -4.41 8.76
CA PHE A 164 3.99 -5.47 8.90
C PHE A 164 4.23 -6.58 7.90
N GLU A 165 4.14 -7.83 8.38
CA GLU A 165 4.36 -9.02 7.58
C GLU A 165 3.27 -10.05 7.81
N LEU A 166 2.92 -10.77 6.76
CA LEU A 166 2.03 -11.91 6.81
C LEU A 166 2.67 -13.05 6.00
N GLY A 167 2.84 -14.21 6.61
CA GLY A 167 3.28 -15.42 5.92
C GLY A 167 2.16 -16.05 5.08
N VAL A 168 2.52 -16.63 3.94
CA VAL A 168 1.61 -17.34 3.02
C VAL A 168 2.04 -18.78 2.85
#